data_ccccac2795bf17ca8ff1b3e7f76791d3
#
_entry.id   ccccac2795bf17ca8ff1b3e7f76791d3
#
_cell.length_a   1.000
_cell.length_b   1.000
_cell.length_c   1.000
_cell.angle_alpha   90.00
_cell.angle_beta   90.00
_cell.angle_gamma   90.00
#
_symmetry.space_group_name_H-M   'P 1'
#
loop_
_entity.id
_entity.type
_entity.pdbx_description
1 polymer ?
#
loop_
_entity_poly.entity_id
_entity_poly.type
_entity_poly.pdbx_seq_one_letter_code
_entity_poly.pdbx_strand_id
1 'polypeptide(L)'
;NIAKDTLAPLLGQAIEPEIYHRISAFVESYDGIIGSHDLIVHNYGPSRSMASIHAEVPSKVDIEISHAVVDQIERDALEKLGIFLVIHMDPVETDNELAAILKKMTIDVILHLDSRLTLHDFRIVQSQARINLIFDLVVPREYTKQMREELTRQVCERVRERDSRCACIITVENSYQQEENGSTRN
;
A
#
# COMPACT_ATOMS: atom_id res chain seq x y z
N ASN A 1 -12.08 29.37 8.94
CA ASN A 1 -11.13 30.14 9.77
C ASN A 1 -9.79 30.19 9.00
N ILE A 2 -9.44 31.39 8.49
CA ILE A 2 -8.32 31.61 7.57
C ILE A 2 -7.03 30.92 8.06
N ALA A 3 -6.70 31.02 9.34
CA ALA A 3 -5.50 30.38 9.90
C ALA A 3 -5.54 28.84 9.81
N LYS A 4 -6.68 28.22 10.05
CA LYS A 4 -6.84 26.76 9.94
C LYS A 4 -6.71 26.30 8.49
N ASP A 5 -7.32 27.04 7.56
CA ASP A 5 -7.33 26.70 6.13
C ASP A 5 -5.95 26.89 5.48
N THR A 6 -5.14 27.83 6.03
CA THR A 6 -3.76 28.07 5.58
C THR A 6 -2.78 27.04 6.17
N LEU A 7 -3.00 26.55 7.39
CA LEU A 7 -2.11 25.61 8.05
C LEU A 7 -2.44 24.13 7.73
N ALA A 8 -3.69 23.83 7.37
CA ALA A 8 -4.10 22.46 7.08
C ALA A 8 -3.25 21.75 6.01
N PRO A 9 -2.87 22.40 4.88
CA PRO A 9 -1.98 21.77 3.90
C PRO A 9 -0.58 21.45 4.44
N LEU A 10 -0.10 22.22 5.43
CA LEU A 10 1.21 22.03 6.04
C LEU A 10 1.23 20.88 7.08
N LEU A 11 0.04 20.49 7.56
CA LEU A 11 -0.11 19.42 8.56
C LEU A 11 -0.38 18.04 7.94
N GLY A 12 -0.34 17.93 6.62
CA GLY A 12 -0.60 16.68 5.90
C GLY A 12 -2.10 16.40 5.81
N GLN A 13 -2.72 16.81 4.72
CA GLN A 13 -4.09 16.38 4.36
C GLN A 13 -4.03 15.03 3.65
N ALA A 14 -5.04 14.19 3.87
CA ALA A 14 -5.23 13.01 3.06
C ALA A 14 -5.47 13.43 1.59
N ILE A 15 -4.91 12.67 0.67
CA ILE A 15 -5.01 12.94 -0.76
C ILE A 15 -6.44 12.69 -1.23
N GLU A 16 -6.90 13.52 -2.18
CA GLU A 16 -8.16 13.27 -2.87
C GLU A 16 -8.08 11.94 -3.64
N PRO A 17 -9.09 11.06 -3.56
CA PRO A 17 -9.07 9.75 -4.23
C PRO A 17 -8.78 9.83 -5.73
N GLU A 18 -9.26 10.86 -6.41
CA GLU A 18 -9.03 11.08 -7.84
C GLU A 18 -7.53 11.30 -8.16
N ILE A 19 -6.82 12.05 -7.32
CA ILE A 19 -5.38 12.30 -7.49
C ILE A 19 -4.61 11.00 -7.22
N TYR A 20 -5.01 10.26 -6.18
CA TYR A 20 -4.44 8.96 -5.87
C TYR A 20 -4.53 8.02 -7.06
N HIS A 21 -5.74 7.79 -7.57
CA HIS A 21 -5.97 6.89 -8.71
C HIS A 21 -5.24 7.32 -9.97
N ARG A 22 -5.15 8.62 -10.23
CA ARG A 22 -4.42 9.14 -11.41
C ARG A 22 -2.92 8.85 -11.34
N ILE A 23 -2.29 9.03 -10.17
CA ILE A 23 -0.85 8.79 -10.01
C ILE A 23 -0.57 7.29 -10.01
N SER A 24 -1.34 6.48 -9.28
CA SER A 24 -1.19 5.02 -9.26
C SER A 24 -1.37 4.43 -10.66
N ALA A 25 -2.43 4.78 -11.37
CA ALA A 25 -2.67 4.31 -12.73
C ALA A 25 -1.55 4.73 -13.71
N PHE A 26 -0.98 5.92 -13.52
CA PHE A 26 0.16 6.36 -14.31
C PHE A 26 1.39 5.48 -14.08
N VAL A 27 1.74 5.18 -12.82
CA VAL A 27 2.86 4.30 -12.46
C VAL A 27 2.63 2.87 -12.98
N GLU A 28 1.43 2.34 -12.77
CA GLU A 28 1.05 0.98 -13.16
C GLU A 28 0.90 0.78 -14.69
N SER A 29 0.88 1.87 -15.46
CA SER A 29 0.82 1.80 -16.94
C SER A 29 2.12 1.38 -17.61
N TYR A 30 3.23 1.31 -16.86
CA TYR A 30 4.53 0.95 -17.40
C TYR A 30 4.81 -0.55 -17.29
N ASP A 31 5.33 -1.12 -18.37
CA ASP A 31 5.76 -2.51 -18.38
C ASP A 31 6.86 -2.76 -17.33
N GLY A 32 6.70 -3.80 -16.52
CA GLY A 32 7.60 -4.14 -15.42
C GLY A 32 7.12 -3.67 -14.06
N ILE A 33 6.01 -2.92 -13.97
CA ILE A 33 5.32 -2.61 -12.73
C ILE A 33 4.13 -3.56 -12.57
N ILE A 34 4.03 -4.22 -11.41
CA ILE A 34 2.96 -5.17 -11.08
C ILE A 34 1.81 -4.49 -10.36
N GLY A 35 2.14 -3.52 -9.50
CA GLY A 35 1.19 -2.76 -8.70
C GLY A 35 1.85 -1.57 -8.03
N SER A 36 1.07 -0.74 -7.34
CA SER A 36 1.57 0.39 -6.55
C SER A 36 0.75 0.59 -5.28
N HIS A 37 1.40 1.10 -4.22
CA HIS A 37 0.77 1.39 -2.94
C HIS A 37 1.49 2.51 -2.17
N ASP A 38 0.97 2.90 -1.01
CA ASP A 38 1.54 3.88 -0.08
C ASP A 38 1.93 5.22 -0.70
N LEU A 39 1.06 5.70 -1.61
CA LEU A 39 1.24 7.01 -2.21
C LEU A 39 1.05 8.13 -1.17
N ILE A 40 2.09 8.92 -1.00
CA ILE A 40 2.09 10.15 -0.19
C ILE A 40 2.37 11.33 -1.11
N VAL A 41 1.52 12.37 -1.06
CA VAL A 41 1.71 13.60 -1.85
C VAL A 41 1.85 14.81 -0.93
N HIS A 42 2.86 15.60 -1.17
CA HIS A 42 3.12 16.86 -0.52
C HIS A 42 2.99 18.02 -1.50
N ASN A 43 2.14 18.99 -1.19
CA ASN A 43 1.97 20.19 -1.98
C ASN A 43 2.73 21.35 -1.35
N TYR A 44 3.69 21.89 -2.11
CA TYR A 44 4.50 23.06 -1.70
C TYR A 44 4.06 24.34 -2.44
N GLY A 45 2.76 24.48 -2.70
CA GLY A 45 2.18 25.60 -3.42
C GLY A 45 1.74 25.24 -4.84
N PRO A 46 1.22 26.22 -5.61
CA PRO A 46 0.50 25.95 -6.86
C PRO A 46 1.34 25.36 -7.99
N SER A 47 2.66 25.39 -7.88
CA SER A 47 3.57 24.91 -8.95
C SER A 47 4.55 23.83 -8.51
N ARG A 48 4.44 23.32 -7.29
CA ARG A 48 5.36 22.30 -6.77
C ARG A 48 4.63 21.23 -5.96
N SER A 49 4.51 20.07 -6.56
CA SER A 49 4.06 18.85 -5.85
C SER A 49 5.18 17.83 -5.85
N MET A 50 5.36 17.18 -4.73
CA MET A 50 6.27 16.05 -4.55
C MET A 50 5.45 14.86 -4.07
N ALA A 51 5.75 13.68 -4.60
CA ALA A 51 5.09 12.45 -4.19
C ALA A 51 6.11 11.34 -3.97
N SER A 52 5.81 10.44 -3.06
CA SER A 52 6.48 9.15 -2.94
C SER A 52 5.46 8.03 -3.07
N ILE A 53 5.83 6.95 -3.74
CA ILE A 53 5.00 5.78 -3.97
C ILE A 53 5.86 4.53 -3.93
N HIS A 54 5.29 3.43 -3.47
CA HIS A 54 5.89 2.11 -3.62
C HIS A 54 5.42 1.49 -4.94
N ALA A 55 6.33 0.86 -5.68
CA ALA A 55 6.03 0.15 -6.92
C ALA A 55 6.52 -1.29 -6.83
N GLU A 56 5.59 -2.22 -6.97
CA GLU A 56 5.88 -3.66 -7.00
C GLU A 56 6.53 -4.03 -8.33
N VAL A 57 7.71 -4.65 -8.28
CA VAL A 57 8.46 -5.12 -9.45
C VAL A 57 8.76 -6.63 -9.33
N PRO A 58 8.88 -7.40 -10.44
CA PRO A 58 9.19 -8.82 -10.37
C PRO A 58 10.58 -9.06 -9.76
N SER A 59 10.68 -9.83 -8.69
CA SER A 59 11.96 -10.12 -7.99
C SER A 59 13.00 -10.85 -8.83
N LYS A 60 12.58 -11.53 -9.91
CA LYS A 60 13.46 -12.28 -10.82
C LYS A 60 14.01 -11.47 -11.98
N VAL A 61 13.51 -10.25 -12.18
CA VAL A 61 14.03 -9.32 -13.17
C VAL A 61 15.29 -8.68 -12.61
N ASP A 62 16.28 -8.47 -13.48
CA ASP A 62 17.52 -7.80 -13.10
C ASP A 62 17.19 -6.42 -12.50
N ILE A 63 17.81 -6.11 -11.36
CA ILE A 63 17.56 -4.87 -10.63
C ILE A 63 17.88 -3.63 -11.46
N GLU A 64 18.87 -3.70 -12.36
CA GLU A 64 19.23 -2.59 -13.24
C GLU A 64 18.11 -2.32 -14.26
N ILE A 65 17.44 -3.36 -14.76
CA ILE A 65 16.30 -3.24 -15.67
C ILE A 65 15.12 -2.62 -14.94
N SER A 66 14.79 -3.10 -13.75
CA SER A 66 13.70 -2.54 -12.94
C SER A 66 13.98 -1.08 -12.57
N HIS A 67 15.22 -0.76 -12.21
CA HIS A 67 15.63 0.61 -11.91
C HIS A 67 15.50 1.55 -13.12
N ALA A 68 15.85 1.08 -14.32
CA ALA A 68 15.71 1.88 -15.54
C ALA A 68 14.24 2.22 -15.85
N VAL A 69 13.31 1.30 -15.56
CA VAL A 69 11.86 1.55 -15.68
C VAL A 69 11.43 2.61 -14.67
N VAL A 70 11.82 2.47 -13.40
CA VAL A 70 11.51 3.44 -12.34
C VAL A 70 12.04 4.82 -12.68
N ASP A 71 13.29 4.95 -13.10
CA ASP A 71 13.88 6.21 -13.54
C ASP A 71 13.10 6.85 -14.69
N GLN A 72 12.57 6.04 -15.61
CA GLN A 72 11.75 6.55 -16.70
C GLN A 72 10.42 7.08 -16.18
N ILE A 73 9.77 6.36 -15.25
CA ILE A 73 8.50 6.78 -14.64
C ILE A 73 8.68 8.10 -13.90
N GLU A 74 9.74 8.26 -13.11
CA GLU A 74 10.02 9.48 -12.34
C GLU A 74 10.23 10.70 -13.27
N ARG A 75 10.97 10.54 -14.36
CA ARG A 75 11.14 11.59 -15.39
C ARG A 75 9.82 11.95 -16.04
N ASP A 76 9.07 10.95 -16.46
CA ASP A 76 7.79 11.15 -17.15
C ASP A 76 6.73 11.75 -16.22
N ALA A 77 6.75 11.42 -14.92
CA ALA A 77 5.86 12.03 -13.94
C ALA A 77 6.11 13.53 -13.79
N LEU A 78 7.37 13.95 -13.81
CA LEU A 78 7.71 15.37 -13.79
C LEU A 78 7.25 16.08 -15.07
N GLU A 79 7.48 15.48 -16.23
CA GLU A 79 7.14 16.06 -17.52
C GLU A 79 5.62 16.08 -17.79
N LYS A 80 4.92 14.94 -17.54
CA LYS A 80 3.52 14.76 -17.93
C LYS A 80 2.53 15.17 -16.84
N LEU A 81 2.90 15.01 -15.56
CA LEU A 81 2.02 15.31 -14.42
C LEU A 81 2.45 16.57 -13.65
N GLY A 82 3.67 17.08 -13.86
CA GLY A 82 4.23 18.18 -13.09
C GLY A 82 4.53 17.81 -11.62
N ILE A 83 4.72 16.52 -11.34
CA ILE A 83 4.94 15.98 -9.99
C ILE A 83 6.37 15.46 -9.90
N PHE A 84 7.12 15.92 -8.90
CA PHE A 84 8.39 15.29 -8.54
C PHE A 84 8.08 13.99 -7.79
N LEU A 85 8.16 12.87 -8.51
CA LEU A 85 7.86 11.55 -7.98
C LEU A 85 9.15 10.85 -7.54
N VAL A 86 9.09 10.19 -6.38
CA VAL A 86 10.12 9.27 -5.87
C VAL A 86 9.49 7.90 -5.70
N ILE A 87 10.09 6.89 -6.32
CA ILE A 87 9.56 5.53 -6.31
C ILE A 87 10.47 4.63 -5.48
N HIS A 88 9.89 4.00 -4.46
CA HIS A 88 10.52 2.88 -3.76
C HIS A 88 10.17 1.58 -4.46
N MET A 89 11.17 0.82 -4.88
CA MET A 89 10.94 -0.48 -5.54
C MET A 89 10.75 -1.59 -4.52
N ASP A 90 9.64 -2.32 -4.65
CA ASP A 90 9.32 -3.50 -3.85
C ASP A 90 9.37 -4.78 -4.70
N PRO A 91 10.47 -5.54 -4.62
CA PRO A 91 10.58 -6.80 -5.36
C PRO A 91 9.60 -7.85 -4.83
N VAL A 92 8.68 -8.32 -5.70
CA VAL A 92 7.70 -9.38 -5.36
C VAL A 92 7.98 -10.67 -6.14
N GLU A 93 7.82 -11.81 -5.47
CA GLU A 93 7.90 -13.12 -6.11
C GLU A 93 6.61 -13.43 -6.87
N THR A 94 6.66 -13.37 -8.19
CA THR A 94 5.50 -13.63 -9.07
C THR A 94 5.23 -15.12 -9.30
N ASP A 95 6.23 -15.99 -9.13
CA ASP A 95 6.14 -17.42 -9.48
C ASP A 95 5.95 -18.34 -8.26
N ASN A 96 5.74 -17.81 -7.08
CA ASN A 96 5.50 -18.59 -5.88
C ASN A 96 4.00 -18.87 -5.72
N GLU A 97 3.51 -19.98 -6.30
CA GLU A 97 2.10 -20.39 -6.18
C GLU A 97 1.65 -20.46 -4.71
N LEU A 98 2.52 -20.92 -3.81
CA LEU A 98 2.21 -20.97 -2.39
C LEU A 98 2.02 -19.56 -1.80
N ALA A 99 2.90 -18.61 -2.17
CA ALA A 99 2.75 -17.23 -1.73
C ALA A 99 1.43 -16.61 -2.22
N ALA A 100 1.06 -16.86 -3.49
CA ALA A 100 -0.20 -16.37 -4.05
C ALA A 100 -1.43 -16.97 -3.33
N ILE A 101 -1.42 -18.27 -3.05
CA ILE A 101 -2.48 -18.96 -2.31
C ILE A 101 -2.60 -18.39 -0.89
N LEU A 102 -1.47 -18.24 -0.18
CA LEU A 102 -1.45 -17.74 1.18
C LEU A 102 -1.83 -16.25 1.27
N LYS A 103 -1.40 -15.43 0.29
CA LYS A 103 -1.83 -14.02 0.15
C LYS A 103 -3.35 -13.94 0.03
N LYS A 104 -3.94 -14.72 -0.89
CA LYS A 104 -5.39 -14.74 -1.09
C LYS A 104 -6.14 -15.19 0.17
N MET A 105 -5.67 -16.25 0.82
CA MET A 105 -6.24 -16.73 2.09
C MET A 105 -6.19 -15.64 3.17
N THR A 106 -5.07 -14.92 3.28
CA THR A 106 -4.89 -13.85 4.26
C THR A 106 -5.79 -12.67 3.98
N ILE A 107 -5.91 -12.25 2.70
CA ILE A 107 -6.84 -11.20 2.28
C ILE A 107 -8.28 -11.58 2.64
N ASP A 108 -8.71 -12.80 2.35
CA ASP A 108 -10.05 -13.29 2.71
C ASP A 108 -10.31 -13.20 4.23
N VAL A 109 -9.33 -13.56 5.06
CA VAL A 109 -9.44 -13.45 6.51
C VAL A 109 -9.60 -12.00 6.96
N ILE A 110 -8.79 -11.09 6.41
CA ILE A 110 -8.78 -9.66 6.74
C ILE A 110 -10.11 -9.01 6.36
N LEU A 111 -10.59 -9.22 5.13
CA LEU A 111 -11.85 -8.65 4.64
C LEU A 111 -13.08 -9.15 5.38
N HIS A 112 -13.04 -10.35 5.97
CA HIS A 112 -14.10 -10.85 6.84
C HIS A 112 -14.12 -10.18 8.23
N LEU A 113 -13.02 -9.57 8.65
CA LEU A 113 -12.95 -8.81 9.91
C LEU A 113 -13.44 -7.38 9.72
N ASP A 114 -12.94 -6.69 8.69
CA ASP A 114 -13.42 -5.38 8.26
C ASP A 114 -13.09 -5.18 6.77
N SER A 115 -14.10 -4.88 5.96
CA SER A 115 -13.97 -4.70 4.51
C SER A 115 -13.11 -3.49 4.09
N ARG A 116 -12.80 -2.59 5.02
CA ARG A 116 -11.98 -1.40 4.80
C ARG A 116 -10.49 -1.65 4.98
N LEU A 117 -10.12 -2.82 5.49
CA LEU A 117 -8.72 -3.20 5.69
C LEU A 117 -8.07 -3.56 4.36
N THR A 118 -6.81 -3.16 4.20
CA THR A 118 -6.00 -3.56 3.05
C THR A 118 -4.67 -4.16 3.50
N LEU A 119 -4.11 -5.03 2.65
CA LEU A 119 -2.88 -5.73 2.90
C LEU A 119 -1.84 -5.32 1.85
N HIS A 120 -0.64 -4.93 2.32
CA HIS A 120 0.50 -4.55 1.50
C HIS A 120 1.75 -5.36 1.88
N ASP A 121 2.78 -5.32 1.04
CA ASP A 121 4.11 -5.92 1.26
C ASP A 121 4.09 -7.39 1.69
N PHE A 122 3.14 -8.16 1.16
CA PHE A 122 3.00 -9.56 1.52
C PHE A 122 4.15 -10.41 0.99
N ARG A 123 4.86 -11.03 1.91
CA ARG A 123 5.93 -12.00 1.62
C ARG A 123 5.87 -13.19 2.57
N ILE A 124 6.40 -14.30 2.14
CA ILE A 124 6.50 -15.50 2.96
C ILE A 124 7.97 -15.86 3.21
N VAL A 125 8.25 -16.33 4.43
CA VAL A 125 9.53 -16.94 4.79
C VAL A 125 9.24 -18.35 5.26
N GLN A 126 9.64 -19.32 4.44
CA GLN A 126 9.38 -20.74 4.71
C GLN A 126 10.55 -21.38 5.45
N SER A 127 10.27 -22.08 6.54
CA SER A 127 11.17 -23.00 7.23
C SER A 127 10.61 -24.42 7.21
N GLN A 128 11.39 -25.40 7.68
CA GLN A 128 10.95 -26.80 7.67
C GLN A 128 9.62 -27.06 8.41
N ALA A 129 9.32 -26.27 9.42
CA ALA A 129 8.14 -26.49 10.30
C ALA A 129 7.12 -25.36 10.26
N ARG A 130 7.45 -24.19 9.73
CA ARG A 130 6.61 -22.97 9.77
C ARG A 130 6.73 -22.14 8.53
N ILE A 131 5.66 -21.42 8.22
CA ILE A 131 5.61 -20.40 7.15
C ILE A 131 5.28 -19.08 7.84
N ASN A 132 6.23 -18.15 7.86
CA ASN A 132 5.99 -16.81 8.36
C ASN A 132 5.38 -15.98 7.22
N LEU A 133 4.17 -15.46 7.46
CA LEU A 133 3.50 -14.48 6.60
C LEU A 133 3.85 -13.09 7.14
N ILE A 134 4.60 -12.33 6.35
CA ILE A 134 5.05 -10.99 6.72
C ILE A 134 4.31 -10.02 5.83
N PHE A 135 3.61 -9.05 6.41
CA PHE A 135 2.83 -8.09 5.64
C PHE A 135 2.45 -6.86 6.47
N ASP A 136 2.12 -5.79 5.77
CA ASP A 136 1.58 -4.58 6.34
C ASP A 136 0.06 -4.57 6.25
N LEU A 137 -0.58 -4.24 7.38
CA LEU A 137 -2.03 -4.17 7.51
C LEU A 137 -2.44 -2.71 7.66
N VAL A 138 -3.03 -2.16 6.61
CA VAL A 138 -3.51 -0.78 6.61
C VAL A 138 -4.90 -0.72 7.21
N VAL A 139 -5.04 0.11 8.25
CA VAL A 139 -6.29 0.28 9.00
C VAL A 139 -6.82 1.71 8.88
N PRO A 140 -8.15 1.91 9.01
CA PRO A 140 -8.74 3.24 9.13
C PRO A 140 -8.16 4.06 10.28
N ARG A 141 -8.11 5.39 10.12
CA ARG A 141 -7.47 6.30 11.09
C ARG A 141 -8.11 6.29 12.47
N GLU A 142 -9.38 5.95 12.57
CA GLU A 142 -10.12 5.87 13.83
C GLU A 142 -9.75 4.64 14.69
N TYR A 143 -8.95 3.70 14.16
CA TYR A 143 -8.50 2.55 14.92
C TYR A 143 -7.56 2.97 16.04
N THR A 144 -8.02 2.81 17.28
CA THR A 144 -7.20 3.04 18.47
C THR A 144 -6.10 1.99 18.60
N LYS A 145 -5.10 2.25 19.43
CA LYS A 145 -4.03 1.27 19.71
C LYS A 145 -4.61 -0.08 20.14
N GLN A 146 -5.60 -0.07 21.05
CA GLN A 146 -6.23 -1.30 21.54
C GLN A 146 -6.98 -2.05 20.42
N MET A 147 -7.67 -1.33 19.52
CA MET A 147 -8.34 -1.97 18.38
C MET A 147 -7.34 -2.64 17.43
N ARG A 148 -6.17 -2.03 17.21
CA ARG A 148 -5.11 -2.61 16.36
C ARG A 148 -4.50 -3.88 16.97
N GLU A 149 -4.23 -3.86 18.28
CA GLU A 149 -3.72 -5.03 19.00
C GLU A 149 -4.70 -6.20 18.93
N GLU A 150 -5.98 -5.93 19.14
CA GLU A 150 -7.03 -6.94 19.05
C GLU A 150 -7.21 -7.45 17.62
N LEU A 151 -7.20 -6.57 16.62
CA LEU A 151 -7.26 -6.93 15.20
C LEU A 151 -6.09 -7.86 14.81
N THR A 152 -4.87 -7.48 15.18
CA THR A 152 -3.67 -8.29 14.92
C THR A 152 -3.81 -9.70 15.52
N ARG A 153 -4.30 -9.78 16.75
CA ARG A 153 -4.54 -11.06 17.40
C ARG A 153 -5.57 -11.91 16.62
N GLN A 154 -6.69 -11.31 16.22
CA GLN A 154 -7.75 -12.00 15.48
C GLN A 154 -7.28 -12.48 14.09
N VAL A 155 -6.52 -11.65 13.36
CA VAL A 155 -5.94 -12.05 12.08
C VAL A 155 -5.02 -13.25 12.25
N CYS A 156 -4.10 -13.21 13.23
CA CYS A 156 -3.17 -14.31 13.50
C CYS A 156 -3.89 -15.62 13.86
N GLU A 157 -4.94 -15.54 14.69
CA GLU A 157 -5.74 -16.71 15.10
C GLU A 157 -6.46 -17.32 13.89
N ARG A 158 -7.19 -16.51 13.12
CA ARG A 158 -7.95 -16.99 11.96
C ARG A 158 -7.06 -17.52 10.83
N VAL A 159 -5.90 -16.92 10.59
CA VAL A 159 -4.91 -17.44 9.63
C VAL A 159 -4.43 -18.84 10.12
N ARG A 160 -4.11 -18.99 11.40
CA ARG A 160 -3.68 -20.28 11.98
C ARG A 160 -4.76 -21.34 11.95
N GLU A 161 -6.03 -20.97 12.07
CA GLU A 161 -7.17 -21.89 11.90
C GLU A 161 -7.27 -22.41 10.46
N ARG A 162 -6.91 -21.59 9.46
CA ARG A 162 -6.91 -21.97 8.04
C ARG A 162 -5.70 -22.84 7.66
N ASP A 163 -4.52 -22.50 8.17
CA ASP A 163 -3.29 -23.28 8.00
C ASP A 163 -2.43 -23.16 9.27
N SER A 164 -2.39 -24.25 10.04
CA SER A 164 -1.68 -24.32 11.34
C SER A 164 -0.16 -24.10 11.23
N ARG A 165 0.41 -24.20 10.03
CA ARG A 165 1.82 -23.96 9.76
C ARG A 165 2.13 -22.46 9.68
N CYS A 166 1.12 -21.63 9.46
CA CYS A 166 1.28 -20.18 9.25
C CYS A 166 1.40 -19.43 10.57
N ALA A 167 2.33 -18.49 10.61
CA ALA A 167 2.49 -17.48 11.65
C ALA A 167 2.57 -16.10 11.02
N CYS A 168 1.80 -15.13 11.53
CA CYS A 168 1.79 -13.77 10.99
C CYS A 168 2.79 -12.88 11.71
N ILE A 169 3.49 -12.04 10.95
CA ILE A 169 4.31 -10.92 11.40
C ILE A 169 3.71 -9.69 10.73
N ILE A 170 2.99 -8.87 11.50
CA ILE A 170 2.14 -7.80 10.97
C ILE A 170 2.65 -6.46 11.45
N THR A 171 2.93 -5.55 10.50
CA THR A 171 3.06 -4.12 10.77
C THR A 171 1.69 -3.47 10.55
N VAL A 172 1.22 -2.66 11.50
CA VAL A 172 -0.09 -1.99 11.36
C VAL A 172 0.13 -0.53 11.03
N GLU A 173 -0.40 -0.09 9.90
CA GLU A 173 -0.29 1.26 9.37
C GLU A 173 -1.64 1.96 9.28
N ASN A 174 -1.63 3.30 9.21
CA ASN A 174 -2.85 4.08 8.98
C ASN A 174 -3.05 4.32 7.50
N SER A 175 -4.30 4.25 7.03
CA SER A 175 -4.66 4.69 5.69
C SER A 175 -4.29 6.17 5.46
N TYR A 176 -3.58 6.45 4.36
CA TYR A 176 -3.30 7.80 3.87
C TYR A 176 -4.42 8.35 2.97
N GLN A 177 -5.37 7.51 2.55
CA GLN A 177 -6.50 7.89 1.70
C GLN A 177 -7.62 8.51 2.53
N GLN A 178 -8.38 9.43 1.93
CA GLN A 178 -9.68 9.85 2.46
C GLN A 178 -10.69 8.74 2.19
N GLU A 179 -11.50 8.38 3.21
CA GLU A 179 -12.66 7.54 2.98
C GLU A 179 -13.64 8.24 2.03
N GLU A 180 -14.08 7.54 0.99
CA GLU A 180 -15.24 7.98 0.22
C GLU A 180 -16.45 8.01 1.16
N ASN A 181 -16.79 9.19 1.64
CA ASN A 181 -18.08 9.41 2.32
C ASN A 181 -19.18 9.11 1.30
N GLY A 182 -19.76 7.92 1.42
CA GLY A 182 -20.95 7.54 0.68
C GLY A 182 -22.06 8.56 0.92
N SER A 183 -22.09 9.60 0.10
CA SER A 183 -23.20 10.54 0.04
C SER A 183 -24.36 9.86 -0.68
N THR A 184 -25.11 9.06 0.05
CA THR A 184 -26.49 8.74 -0.31
C THR A 184 -27.28 10.05 -0.24
N ARG A 185 -27.40 10.73 -1.37
CA ARG A 185 -28.46 11.75 -1.53
C ARG A 185 -29.75 11.03 -1.94
N ASN A 186 -30.71 11.09 -1.03
CA ASN A 186 -32.13 10.94 -1.33
C ASN A 186 -32.57 12.00 -2.37
#